data_8617043b817254e19d115a67dc88078a
#
_entry.id   8617043b817254e19d115a67dc88078a
#
_cell.length_a   1.000
_cell.length_b   1.000
_cell.length_c   1.000
_cell.angle_alpha   90.00
_cell.angle_beta   90.00
_cell.angle_gamma   90.00
#
_symmetry.space_group_name_H-M   'P 1'
#
loop_
_entity.id
_entity.type
_entity.pdbx_description
1 polymer ?
#
loop_
_entity_poly.entity_id
_entity_poly.type
_entity_poly.pdbx_seq_one_letter_code
_entity_poly.pdbx_strand_id
1 'polypeptide(L)'
;MRSRSTYCSSAVDYLYGQPGPTTGRLTFESQGPKEDAIHQREYVELLVRGTHWVPPSAFRGLLEPGVRFTRKSGSDAMELADMVSRDLYEWTRDGCAAQPLRWGVLTRKIYRRDDMAMGKFGVKVFPDSDIRQLIEEHRAVADGAE
;
A
#
# COMPACT_ATOMS: atom_id res chain seq x y z
N MET A 1 -10.05 1.23 -12.30
CA MET A 1 -8.86 2.00 -12.70
C MET A 1 -8.34 3.02 -11.68
N ARG A 2 -9.03 3.25 -10.54
CA ARG A 2 -8.63 4.25 -9.51
C ARG A 2 -7.61 3.74 -8.46
N SER A 3 -7.30 2.44 -8.40
CA SER A 3 -6.56 1.87 -7.26
C SER A 3 -5.05 2.17 -7.25
N ARG A 4 -4.39 2.26 -8.39
CA ARG A 4 -2.91 2.36 -8.46
C ARG A 4 -2.36 3.71 -8.06
N SER A 5 -3.03 4.81 -8.42
CA SER A 5 -2.62 6.15 -7.97
C SER A 5 -2.64 6.28 -6.43
N THR A 6 -3.51 5.53 -5.77
CA THR A 6 -3.63 5.50 -4.31
C THR A 6 -2.45 4.80 -3.65
N TYR A 7 -1.97 3.67 -4.20
CA TYR A 7 -0.79 2.98 -3.66
C TYR A 7 0.48 3.81 -3.79
N CYS A 8 0.68 4.46 -4.94
CA CYS A 8 1.82 5.35 -5.13
C CYS A 8 1.78 6.55 -4.17
N SER A 9 0.61 7.11 -3.90
CA SER A 9 0.46 8.21 -2.92
C SER A 9 0.85 7.76 -1.51
N SER A 10 0.44 6.57 -1.08
CA SER A 10 0.80 6.03 0.24
C SER A 10 2.31 5.74 0.35
N ALA A 11 2.95 5.28 -0.73
CA ALA A 11 4.40 5.10 -0.77
C ALA A 11 5.15 6.44 -0.63
N VAL A 12 4.67 7.50 -1.27
CA VAL A 12 5.23 8.85 -1.14
C VAL A 12 5.09 9.37 0.28
N ASP A 13 3.93 9.22 0.90
CA ASP A 13 3.70 9.64 2.30
C ASP A 13 4.67 8.91 3.24
N TYR A 14 4.85 7.60 3.07
CA TYR A 14 5.79 6.82 3.86
C TYR A 14 7.23 7.30 3.68
N LEU A 15 7.68 7.49 2.44
CA LEU A 15 9.04 7.93 2.12
C LEU A 15 9.32 9.35 2.63
N TYR A 16 8.32 10.22 2.59
CA TYR A 16 8.44 11.58 3.10
C TYR A 16 8.69 11.63 4.61
N GLY A 17 8.14 10.67 5.35
CA GLY A 17 8.34 10.53 6.80
C GLY A 17 9.66 9.86 7.21
N GLN A 18 10.48 9.36 6.26
CA GLN A 18 11.75 8.73 6.60
C GLN A 18 12.86 9.76 6.88
N PRO A 19 13.75 9.50 7.84
CA PRO A 19 14.89 10.38 8.11
C PRO A 19 15.91 10.30 6.96
N GLY A 20 16.24 11.45 6.38
CA GLY A 20 17.28 11.58 5.34
C GLY A 20 16.75 11.44 3.90
N PRO A 21 17.63 11.60 2.91
CA PRO A 21 17.28 11.49 1.49
C PRO A 21 16.95 10.05 1.12
N THR A 22 15.68 9.75 1.00
CA THR A 22 15.19 8.39 0.71
C THR A 22 14.47 8.38 -0.63
N THR A 23 14.91 7.52 -1.54
CA THR A 23 14.24 7.28 -2.82
C THR A 23 13.69 5.87 -2.85
N GLY A 24 12.42 5.75 -3.18
CA GLY A 24 11.72 4.46 -3.30
C GLY A 24 11.71 3.95 -4.73
N ARG A 25 11.84 2.63 -4.87
CA ARG A 25 11.61 1.91 -6.12
C ARG A 25 10.34 1.09 -6.00
N LEU A 26 9.44 1.21 -6.98
CA LEU A 26 8.26 0.35 -7.07
C LEU A 26 8.57 -0.89 -7.90
N THR A 27 8.18 -2.04 -7.36
CA THR A 27 8.29 -3.33 -8.05
C THR A 27 6.89 -3.94 -8.17
N PHE A 28 6.51 -4.33 -9.38
CA PHE A 28 5.24 -4.99 -9.67
C PHE A 28 5.49 -6.42 -10.15
N GLU A 29 4.51 -7.29 -9.91
CA GLU A 29 4.48 -8.58 -10.56
C GLU A 29 4.24 -8.39 -12.06
N SER A 30 5.09 -9.00 -12.88
CA SER A 30 4.95 -8.98 -14.33
C SER A 30 3.70 -9.78 -14.75
N GLN A 31 2.85 -9.13 -15.53
CA GLN A 31 1.67 -9.76 -16.15
C GLN A 31 1.91 -10.06 -17.64
N GLY A 32 3.12 -9.83 -18.10
CA GLY A 32 3.53 -9.97 -19.48
C GLY A 32 3.86 -8.62 -20.15
N PRO A 33 4.57 -8.65 -21.27
CA PRO A 33 5.14 -7.43 -21.88
C PRO A 33 4.11 -6.35 -22.21
N LYS A 34 2.92 -6.75 -22.63
CA LYS A 34 1.86 -5.82 -23.00
C LYS A 34 1.29 -5.08 -21.80
N GLU A 35 0.98 -5.80 -20.76
CA GLU A 35 0.44 -5.28 -19.50
C GLU A 35 1.50 -4.46 -18.76
N ASP A 36 2.73 -4.94 -18.73
CA ASP A 36 3.86 -4.24 -18.12
C ASP A 36 4.11 -2.88 -18.79
N ALA A 37 4.01 -2.81 -20.14
CA ALA A 37 4.13 -1.56 -20.87
C ALA A 37 2.99 -0.57 -20.55
N ILE A 38 1.78 -1.05 -20.35
CA ILE A 38 0.65 -0.22 -19.92
C ILE A 38 0.95 0.36 -18.52
N HIS A 39 1.41 -0.46 -17.60
CA HIS A 39 1.70 -0.04 -16.24
C HIS A 39 2.87 0.93 -16.16
N GLN A 40 3.91 0.70 -16.97
CA GLN A 40 5.02 1.63 -17.07
C GLN A 40 4.54 3.00 -17.56
N ARG A 41 3.67 3.05 -18.57
CA ARG A 41 3.12 4.30 -19.10
C ARG A 41 2.25 5.02 -18.06
N GLU A 42 1.36 4.31 -17.37
CA GLU A 42 0.53 4.88 -16.30
C GLU A 42 1.39 5.45 -15.16
N TYR A 43 2.48 4.78 -14.82
CA TYR A 43 3.42 5.26 -13.82
C TYR A 43 4.14 6.54 -14.26
N VAL A 44 4.63 6.59 -15.49
CA VAL A 44 5.26 7.81 -16.04
C VAL A 44 4.26 8.96 -16.06
N GLU A 45 3.02 8.71 -16.45
CA GLU A 45 1.95 9.71 -16.43
C GLU A 45 1.69 10.24 -15.01
N LEU A 46 1.74 9.37 -13.99
CA LEU A 46 1.63 9.74 -12.59
C LEU A 46 2.77 10.68 -12.15
N LEU A 47 4.02 10.39 -12.56
CA LEU A 47 5.18 11.24 -12.26
C LEU A 47 5.09 12.63 -12.91
N VAL A 48 4.40 12.73 -14.05
CA VAL A 48 4.21 13.98 -14.79
C VAL A 48 3.03 14.79 -14.28
N ARG A 49 1.92 14.15 -13.97
CA ARG A 49 0.65 14.81 -13.62
C ARG A 49 0.37 14.85 -12.12
N GLY A 50 0.95 13.94 -11.36
CA GLY A 50 0.60 13.74 -9.95
C GLY A 50 -0.78 13.12 -9.77
N THR A 51 -1.32 13.31 -8.58
CA THR A 51 -2.70 12.97 -8.22
C THR A 51 -3.40 14.21 -7.68
N HIS A 52 -4.71 14.10 -7.38
CA HIS A 52 -5.43 15.17 -6.69
C HIS A 52 -4.79 15.54 -5.34
N TRP A 53 -4.14 14.59 -4.67
CA TRP A 53 -3.61 14.75 -3.31
C TRP A 53 -2.10 14.97 -3.26
N VAL A 54 -1.36 14.50 -4.25
CA VAL A 54 0.10 14.48 -4.27
C VAL A 54 0.59 15.15 -5.55
N PRO A 55 1.36 16.25 -5.46
CA PRO A 55 1.86 16.95 -6.64
C PRO A 55 2.96 16.15 -7.35
N PRO A 56 3.19 16.38 -8.65
CA PRO A 56 4.21 15.68 -9.42
C PRO A 56 5.63 15.79 -8.85
N SER A 57 5.95 16.94 -8.23
CA SER A 57 7.26 17.18 -7.62
C SER A 57 7.56 16.22 -6.47
N ALA A 58 6.55 15.88 -5.66
CA ALA A 58 6.71 14.92 -4.57
C ALA A 58 6.96 13.50 -5.10
N PHE A 59 6.25 13.08 -6.15
CA PHE A 59 6.52 11.80 -6.79
C PHE A 59 7.94 11.74 -7.34
N ARG A 60 8.35 12.72 -8.14
CA ARG A 60 9.69 12.75 -8.75
C ARG A 60 10.83 12.91 -7.76
N GLY A 61 10.57 13.52 -6.61
CA GLY A 61 11.58 13.67 -5.56
C GLY A 61 11.80 12.41 -4.73
N LEU A 62 10.79 11.54 -4.65
CA LEU A 62 10.80 10.41 -3.74
C LEU A 62 10.72 9.03 -4.42
N LEU A 63 10.39 8.98 -5.71
CA LEU A 63 10.29 7.73 -6.46
C LEU A 63 11.24 7.73 -7.65
N GLU A 64 11.81 6.55 -7.92
CA GLU A 64 12.59 6.34 -9.14
C GLU A 64 11.74 6.55 -10.40
N PRO A 65 12.35 7.00 -11.53
CA PRO A 65 11.62 7.36 -12.75
C PRO A 65 11.00 6.18 -13.49
N GLY A 66 11.27 4.95 -13.07
CA GLY A 66 10.71 3.74 -13.66
C GLY A 66 10.25 2.74 -12.61
N VAL A 67 9.37 1.84 -13.01
CA VAL A 67 8.96 0.68 -12.21
C VAL A 67 9.75 -0.56 -12.65
N ARG A 68 9.99 -1.45 -11.71
CA ARG A 68 10.58 -2.76 -11.98
C ARG A 68 9.45 -3.78 -12.12
N PHE A 69 9.57 -4.64 -13.11
CA PHE A 69 8.70 -5.81 -13.25
C PHE A 69 9.50 -7.07 -12.94
N THR A 70 8.93 -7.93 -12.12
CA THR A 70 9.55 -9.21 -11.77
C THR A 70 8.51 -10.32 -11.75
N ARG A 71 8.95 -11.55 -12.00
CA ARG A 71 8.09 -12.71 -11.81
C ARG A 71 7.94 -12.98 -10.32
N LYS A 72 6.78 -13.50 -9.90
CA LYS A 72 6.51 -13.87 -8.52
C LYS A 72 7.50 -14.93 -8.02
N SER A 73 7.75 -15.94 -8.84
CA SER A 73 8.69 -17.02 -8.52
C SER A 73 10.11 -16.47 -8.37
N GLY A 74 10.71 -16.67 -7.20
CA GLY A 74 12.07 -16.24 -6.90
C GLY A 74 12.21 -14.82 -6.37
N SER A 75 11.13 -14.22 -5.85
CA SER A 75 11.17 -12.96 -5.14
C SER A 75 10.45 -13.06 -3.79
N ASP A 76 11.21 -13.21 -2.72
CA ASP A 76 10.69 -13.29 -1.35
C ASP A 76 9.80 -12.07 -1.01
N ALA A 77 10.18 -10.90 -1.50
CA ALA A 77 9.40 -9.66 -1.30
C ALA A 77 8.03 -9.72 -1.97
N MET A 78 7.93 -10.33 -3.17
CA MET A 78 6.64 -10.50 -3.85
C MET A 78 5.78 -11.57 -3.18
N GLU A 79 6.40 -12.65 -2.71
CA GLU A 79 5.70 -13.69 -1.95
C GLU A 79 5.17 -13.13 -0.63
N LEU A 80 5.97 -12.34 0.08
CA LEU A 80 5.53 -11.67 1.30
C LEU A 80 4.37 -10.70 1.03
N ALA A 81 4.45 -9.90 -0.03
CA ALA A 81 3.38 -8.98 -0.42
C ALA A 81 2.07 -9.72 -0.74
N ASP A 82 2.15 -10.88 -1.41
CA ASP A 82 0.99 -11.71 -1.70
C ASP A 82 0.37 -12.30 -0.42
N MET A 83 1.21 -12.80 0.50
CA MET A 83 0.75 -13.31 1.79
C MET A 83 0.02 -12.24 2.60
N VAL A 84 0.59 -11.04 2.69
CA VAL A 84 -0.03 -9.90 3.39
C VAL A 84 -1.35 -9.51 2.74
N SER A 85 -1.37 -9.42 1.42
CA SER A 85 -2.58 -9.07 0.66
C SER A 85 -3.68 -10.10 0.83
N ARG A 86 -3.33 -11.39 0.88
CA ARG A 86 -4.27 -12.48 1.13
C ARG A 86 -4.88 -12.38 2.54
N ASP A 87 -4.04 -12.25 3.55
CA ASP A 87 -4.51 -12.16 4.95
C ASP A 87 -5.46 -10.96 5.13
N LEU A 88 -5.13 -9.80 4.55
CA LEU A 88 -5.99 -8.62 4.59
C LEU A 88 -7.30 -8.84 3.82
N TYR A 89 -7.24 -9.50 2.65
CA TYR A 89 -8.42 -9.80 1.85
C TYR A 89 -9.36 -10.77 2.57
N GLU A 90 -8.83 -11.86 3.12
CA GLU A 90 -9.62 -12.85 3.86
C GLU A 90 -10.28 -12.21 5.09
N TRP A 91 -9.52 -11.42 5.83
CA TRP A 91 -10.05 -10.71 6.99
C TRP A 91 -11.18 -9.74 6.61
N THR A 92 -11.02 -8.94 5.56
CA THR A 92 -12.06 -8.00 5.12
C THR A 92 -13.27 -8.71 4.51
N ARG A 93 -13.06 -9.79 3.76
CA ARG A 93 -14.13 -10.60 3.18
C ARG A 93 -15.03 -11.21 4.27
N ASP A 94 -14.44 -11.63 5.36
CA ASP A 94 -15.15 -12.29 6.46
C ASP A 94 -15.70 -11.27 7.48
N GLY A 95 -15.87 -10.00 7.08
CA GLY A 95 -16.42 -8.94 7.90
C GLY A 95 -15.58 -8.59 9.12
N CYS A 96 -14.27 -8.81 9.03
CA CYS A 96 -13.30 -8.60 10.12
C CYS A 96 -13.56 -9.47 11.37
N ALA A 97 -14.34 -10.54 11.23
CA ALA A 97 -14.79 -11.36 12.35
C ALA A 97 -13.69 -12.22 12.98
N ALA A 98 -12.70 -12.66 12.19
CA ALA A 98 -11.61 -13.50 12.64
C ALA A 98 -10.26 -12.87 12.27
N GLN A 99 -9.36 -12.80 13.24
CA GLN A 99 -8.01 -12.30 12.97
C GLN A 99 -7.18 -13.37 12.25
N PRO A 100 -6.51 -13.04 11.14
CA PRO A 100 -5.56 -13.93 10.52
C PRO A 100 -4.44 -14.35 11.49
N LEU A 101 -3.88 -15.54 11.29
CA LEU A 101 -2.81 -16.07 12.15
C LEU A 101 -1.64 -15.08 12.35
N ARG A 102 -1.35 -14.28 11.32
CA ARG A 102 -0.26 -13.29 11.31
C ARG A 102 -0.69 -11.87 11.70
N TRP A 103 -1.93 -11.70 12.17
CA TRP A 103 -2.50 -10.38 12.42
C TRP A 103 -1.67 -9.53 13.37
N GLY A 104 -1.19 -10.09 14.48
CA GLY A 104 -0.35 -9.36 15.44
C GLY A 104 0.98 -8.87 14.88
N VAL A 105 1.51 -9.50 13.83
CA VAL A 105 2.69 -9.02 13.11
C VAL A 105 2.30 -7.97 12.09
N LEU A 106 1.23 -8.21 11.33
CA LEU A 106 0.76 -7.32 10.26
C LEU A 106 0.37 -5.95 10.79
N THR A 107 -0.41 -5.89 11.85
CA THR A 107 -0.89 -4.62 12.43
C THR A 107 0.24 -3.71 12.87
N ARG A 108 1.33 -4.27 13.40
CA ARG A 108 2.52 -3.50 13.78
C ARG A 108 3.34 -3.00 12.57
N LYS A 109 3.17 -3.59 11.40
CA LYS A 109 3.90 -3.25 10.17
C LYS A 109 3.08 -2.41 9.19
N ILE A 110 1.77 -2.30 9.39
CA ILE A 110 0.94 -1.40 8.58
C ILE A 110 1.35 0.04 8.87
N TYR A 111 1.69 0.76 7.81
CA TYR A 111 2.10 2.17 7.91
C TYR A 111 0.98 3.01 8.55
N ARG A 112 1.35 3.80 9.55
CA ARG A 112 0.48 4.73 10.25
C ARG A 112 1.19 6.07 10.41
N ARG A 113 0.44 7.14 10.39
CA ARG A 113 0.87 8.41 11.00
C ARG A 113 0.28 8.47 12.40
N ASP A 114 1.06 8.95 13.35
CA ASP A 114 0.68 8.98 14.77
C ASP A 114 -0.62 9.74 15.06
N ASP A 115 -0.95 10.70 14.17
CA ASP A 115 -2.13 11.56 14.26
C ASP A 115 -3.36 11.02 13.49
N MET A 116 -3.28 9.83 12.87
CA MET A 116 -4.33 9.40 11.94
C MET A 116 -4.69 7.91 12.05
N ALA A 117 -5.98 7.64 11.80
CA ALA A 117 -6.52 6.28 11.76
C ALA A 117 -5.85 5.39 10.71
N MET A 118 -5.63 4.12 11.03
CA MET A 118 -4.96 3.14 10.17
C MET A 118 -5.59 3.05 8.76
N GLY A 119 -6.91 3.07 8.66
CA GLY A 119 -7.62 3.01 7.38
C GLY A 119 -7.38 4.19 6.44
N LYS A 120 -6.77 5.27 6.93
CA LYS A 120 -6.48 6.44 6.11
C LYS A 120 -5.14 6.34 5.39
N PHE A 121 -4.15 5.69 5.97
CA PHE A 121 -2.80 5.62 5.41
C PHE A 121 -2.33 4.20 5.07
N GLY A 122 -2.53 3.23 5.92
CA GLY A 122 -2.02 1.88 5.72
C GLY A 122 -2.99 0.97 4.97
N VAL A 123 -4.24 0.90 5.40
CA VAL A 123 -5.28 0.09 4.77
C VAL A 123 -6.28 1.00 4.07
N LYS A 124 -6.46 0.80 2.77
CA LYS A 124 -7.42 1.55 1.96
C LYS A 124 -8.64 0.68 1.67
N VAL A 125 -9.80 1.15 2.10
CA VAL A 125 -11.09 0.49 1.86
C VAL A 125 -11.92 1.33 0.89
N PHE A 126 -12.47 0.70 -0.14
CA PHE A 126 -13.30 1.33 -1.15
C PHE A 126 -14.50 0.44 -1.50
N PRO A 127 -15.70 1.01 -1.58
CA PRO A 127 -16.09 2.35 -1.11
C PRO A 127 -15.94 2.49 0.40
N ASP A 128 -15.98 3.72 0.92
CA ASP A 128 -16.07 3.98 2.36
C ASP A 128 -17.28 3.22 2.91
N SER A 129 -17.04 2.30 3.82
CA SER A 129 -18.03 1.37 4.35
C SER A 129 -17.78 1.14 5.84
N ASP A 130 -18.68 0.45 6.47
CA ASP A 130 -18.61 0.03 7.88
C ASP A 130 -17.33 -0.77 8.19
N ILE A 131 -16.68 -1.34 7.17
CA ILE A 131 -15.38 -2.02 7.31
C ILE A 131 -14.31 -1.09 7.88
N ARG A 132 -14.34 0.21 7.56
CA ARG A 132 -13.39 1.17 8.14
C ARG A 132 -13.57 1.25 9.66
N GLN A 133 -14.81 1.34 10.12
CA GLN A 133 -15.12 1.38 11.56
C GLN A 133 -14.66 0.11 12.25
N LEU A 134 -14.93 -1.05 11.65
CA LEU A 134 -14.46 -2.35 12.17
C LEU A 134 -12.93 -2.43 12.26
N ILE A 135 -12.20 -1.92 11.27
CA ILE A 135 -10.73 -1.84 11.29
C ILE A 135 -10.26 -0.98 12.47
N GLU A 136 -10.91 0.14 12.73
CA GLU A 136 -10.57 1.05 13.83
C GLU A 136 -10.89 0.46 15.20
N GLU A 137 -12.02 -0.23 15.34
CA GLU A 137 -12.41 -0.94 16.56
C GLU A 137 -11.43 -2.07 16.92
N HIS A 138 -11.05 -2.89 15.94
CA HIS A 138 -10.05 -3.96 16.15
C HIS A 138 -8.66 -3.43 16.49
N ARG A 139 -8.33 -2.24 16.02
CA ARG A 139 -7.09 -1.56 16.39
C ARG A 139 -7.08 -1.14 17.85
N ALA A 140 -8.14 -0.53 18.34
CA ALA A 140 -8.24 -0.08 19.73
C ALA A 140 -8.06 -1.24 20.71
N VAL A 141 -8.54 -2.43 20.35
CA VAL A 141 -8.34 -3.65 21.15
C VAL A 141 -6.88 -4.12 21.13
N ALA A 142 -6.20 -4.02 20.00
CA ALA A 142 -4.79 -4.44 19.87
C ALA A 142 -3.82 -3.49 20.61
N ASP A 143 -4.10 -2.19 20.57
CA ASP A 143 -3.27 -1.16 21.23
C ASP A 143 -3.53 -1.10 22.77
N GLY A 144 -4.65 -1.64 23.27
CA GLY A 144 -5.00 -1.71 24.68
C GLY A 144 -4.57 -3.01 25.39
N ALA A 145 -3.93 -3.93 24.68
CA ALA A 145 -3.49 -5.23 25.20
C ALA A 145 -1.98 -5.27 25.56
N GLU A 146 -1.29 -4.12 25.62
CA GLU A 146 0.04 -3.94 26.20
C GLU A 146 -0.12 -3.49 27.68
#